data_c968bcd93974e4134eaf411599edbfec
#
_entry.id   c968bcd93974e4134eaf411599edbfec
#
_cell.length_a   1.000
_cell.length_b   1.000
_cell.length_c   1.000
_cell.angle_alpha   90.00
_cell.angle_beta   90.00
_cell.angle_gamma   90.00
#
_symmetry.space_group_name_H-M   'P 1'
#
loop_
_entity.id
_entity.type
_entity.pdbx_description
1 polymer ?
#
loop_
_entity_poly.entity_id
_entity_poly.type
_entity_poly.pdbx_seq_one_letter_code
_entity_poly.pdbx_strand_id
1 'polypeptide(L)'
;MKEMFRMVDKSKVDEVKQMLEYTQKGTAKATVGNYMVVLRNDPLVRESMKYNKLTGRIDIVKKLWWNEEVCKLDDDGRTYFYYFFERYYKLTSEKCMDKALRIEANSRAYHPICEYLEQLEWDGQERIRYVLQRYMGADASDLSMRL
;
A
#
# COMPACT_ATOMS: atom_id res chain seq x y z
N MET A 1 10.74 -9.36 -15.48
CA MET A 1 12.19 -9.35 -15.15
C MET A 1 12.98 -8.30 -15.92
N LYS A 2 12.91 -8.25 -17.25
CA LYS A 2 13.60 -7.19 -18.02
C LYS A 2 13.16 -5.77 -17.64
N GLU A 3 11.91 -5.57 -17.26
CA GLU A 3 11.39 -4.26 -16.83
C GLU A 3 11.97 -3.80 -15.49
N MET A 4 12.13 -4.68 -14.52
CA MET A 4 12.78 -4.35 -13.25
C MET A 4 14.16 -3.75 -13.46
N PHE A 5 14.98 -4.35 -14.34
CA PHE A 5 16.33 -3.85 -14.63
C PHE A 5 16.35 -2.46 -15.29
N ARG A 6 15.28 -2.09 -15.99
CA ARG A 6 15.13 -0.76 -16.59
C ARG A 6 14.65 0.29 -15.59
N MET A 7 13.86 -0.12 -14.59
CA MET A 7 13.28 0.78 -13.58
C MET A 7 14.22 1.06 -12.41
N VAL A 8 15.21 0.19 -12.16
CA VAL A 8 16.13 0.34 -11.03
C VAL A 8 17.26 1.31 -11.37
N ASP A 9 17.33 2.40 -10.62
CA ASP A 9 18.45 3.34 -10.66
C ASP A 9 19.59 2.84 -9.73
N LYS A 10 20.67 2.38 -10.32
CA LYS A 10 21.82 1.84 -9.60
C LYS A 10 22.46 2.85 -8.66
N SER A 11 22.50 4.13 -9.04
CA SER A 11 23.09 5.18 -8.21
C SER A 11 22.29 5.36 -6.91
N LYS A 12 20.97 5.29 -7.00
CA LYS A 12 20.08 5.35 -5.83
C LYS A 12 20.17 4.10 -4.95
N VAL A 13 20.30 2.94 -5.56
CA VAL A 13 20.57 1.69 -4.81
C VAL A 13 21.87 1.82 -4.00
N ASP A 14 22.93 2.37 -4.57
CA ASP A 14 24.20 2.53 -3.88
C ASP A 14 24.14 3.58 -2.75
N GLU A 15 23.37 4.66 -2.93
CA GLU A 15 23.07 5.62 -1.86
C GLU A 15 22.33 4.93 -0.68
N VAL A 16 21.30 4.13 -0.96
CA VAL A 16 20.53 3.42 0.07
C VAL A 16 21.39 2.36 0.77
N LYS A 17 22.27 1.66 0.05
CA LYS A 17 23.21 0.70 0.65
C LYS A 17 24.09 1.33 1.72
N GLN A 18 24.50 2.58 1.56
CA GLN A 18 25.31 3.28 2.57
C GLN A 18 24.56 3.49 3.90
N MET A 19 23.23 3.43 3.88
CA MET A 19 22.38 3.58 5.08
C MET A 19 22.12 2.26 5.80
N LEU A 20 22.53 1.12 5.22
CA LEU A 20 22.27 -0.20 5.79
C LEU A 20 23.28 -0.54 6.89
N GLU A 21 22.85 -1.37 7.82
CA GLU A 21 23.73 -1.99 8.80
C GLU A 21 24.42 -3.22 8.20
N TYR A 22 25.73 -3.33 8.42
CA TYR A 22 26.56 -4.42 7.94
C TYR A 22 27.09 -5.28 9.07
N THR A 23 27.39 -6.54 8.77
CA THR A 23 28.14 -7.43 9.66
C THR A 23 29.62 -7.07 9.62
N GLN A 24 30.39 -7.59 10.57
CA GLN A 24 31.87 -7.44 10.56
C GLN A 24 32.53 -7.97 9.27
N LYS A 25 31.85 -8.88 8.57
CA LYS A 25 32.31 -9.47 7.28
C LYS A 25 31.90 -8.64 6.06
N GLY A 26 31.28 -7.46 6.23
CA GLY A 26 30.87 -6.59 5.14
C GLY A 26 29.59 -7.03 4.40
N THR A 27 28.82 -7.97 4.96
CA THR A 27 27.51 -8.38 4.40
C THR A 27 26.39 -7.58 5.06
N ALA A 28 25.40 -7.12 4.29
CA ALA A 28 24.22 -6.44 4.85
C ALA A 28 23.46 -7.39 5.80
N LYS A 29 23.13 -6.90 7.00
CA LYS A 29 22.35 -7.68 7.96
C LYS A 29 20.92 -7.83 7.46
N ALA A 30 20.40 -9.07 7.40
CA ALA A 30 19.02 -9.33 7.03
C ALA A 30 18.06 -9.07 8.21
N THR A 31 18.01 -7.81 8.69
CA THR A 31 17.16 -7.36 9.80
C THR A 31 15.94 -6.59 9.28
N VAL A 32 14.86 -6.57 10.05
CA VAL A 32 13.66 -5.77 9.72
C VAL A 32 14.04 -4.29 9.50
N GLY A 33 14.98 -3.76 10.29
CA GLY A 33 15.46 -2.38 10.15
C GLY A 33 16.04 -2.09 8.76
N ASN A 34 16.90 -2.96 8.24
CA ASN A 34 17.50 -2.79 6.91
C ASN A 34 16.43 -2.88 5.79
N TYR A 35 15.46 -3.77 5.89
CA TYR A 35 14.33 -3.80 4.94
C TYR A 35 13.52 -2.50 4.99
N MET A 36 13.28 -1.94 6.20
CA MET A 36 12.59 -0.67 6.36
C MET A 36 13.37 0.50 5.75
N VAL A 37 14.70 0.52 5.89
CA VAL A 37 15.55 1.53 5.25
C VAL A 37 15.38 1.51 3.75
N VAL A 38 15.40 0.33 3.13
CA VAL A 38 15.18 0.19 1.67
C VAL A 38 13.78 0.64 1.28
N LEU A 39 12.73 0.17 1.96
CA LEU A 39 11.34 0.50 1.65
C LEU A 39 11.03 2.01 1.74
N ARG A 40 11.77 2.75 2.57
CA ARG A 40 11.57 4.19 2.77
C ARG A 40 12.41 5.08 1.87
N ASN A 41 13.57 4.60 1.43
CA ASN A 41 14.55 5.42 0.75
C ASN A 41 14.74 5.06 -0.74
N ASP A 42 14.49 3.81 -1.16
CA ASP A 42 14.60 3.45 -2.56
C ASP A 42 13.41 4.02 -3.36
N PRO A 43 13.66 4.86 -4.38
CA PRO A 43 12.60 5.52 -5.15
C PRO A 43 11.64 4.55 -5.84
N LEU A 44 12.08 3.33 -6.17
CA LEU A 44 11.25 2.34 -6.85
C LEU A 44 10.16 1.80 -5.92
N VAL A 45 10.52 1.45 -4.70
CA VAL A 45 9.60 0.80 -3.75
C VAL A 45 9.03 1.75 -2.69
N ARG A 46 9.59 2.96 -2.57
CA ARG A 46 9.09 3.98 -1.64
C ARG A 46 7.64 4.32 -1.95
N GLU A 47 6.81 4.36 -0.91
CA GLU A 47 5.38 4.71 -1.02
C GLU A 47 4.55 3.79 -1.92
N SER A 48 5.04 2.57 -2.16
CA SER A 48 4.38 1.63 -3.07
C SER A 48 3.21 0.89 -2.45
N MET A 49 3.07 0.91 -1.12
CA MET A 49 2.07 0.09 -0.43
C MET A 49 1.31 0.84 0.65
N LYS A 50 0.07 0.42 0.87
CA LYS A 50 -0.81 0.88 1.94
C LYS A 50 -1.57 -0.30 2.56
N TYR A 51 -1.88 -0.22 3.85
CA TYR A 51 -2.74 -1.20 4.50
C TYR A 51 -4.20 -0.79 4.38
N ASN A 52 -5.00 -1.62 3.74
CA ASN A 52 -6.43 -1.41 3.57
C ASN A 52 -7.18 -1.96 4.80
N LYS A 53 -7.71 -1.06 5.63
CA LYS A 53 -8.43 -1.41 6.86
C LYS A 53 -9.76 -2.12 6.61
N LEU A 54 -10.37 -1.92 5.44
CA LEU A 54 -11.62 -2.58 5.07
C LEU A 54 -11.41 -4.05 4.74
N THR A 55 -10.36 -4.36 3.96
CA THR A 55 -10.08 -5.73 3.51
C THR A 55 -9.11 -6.48 4.41
N GLY A 56 -8.40 -5.79 5.32
CA GLY A 56 -7.35 -6.35 6.15
C GLY A 56 -6.10 -6.78 5.38
N ARG A 57 -5.84 -6.19 4.22
CA ARG A 57 -4.76 -6.58 3.29
C ARG A 57 -3.85 -5.41 2.96
N ILE A 58 -2.70 -5.73 2.39
CA ILE A 58 -1.77 -4.74 1.84
C ILE A 58 -2.12 -4.54 0.36
N ASP A 59 -2.34 -3.30 -0.04
CA ASP A 59 -2.55 -2.90 -1.41
C ASP A 59 -1.28 -2.23 -1.96
N ILE A 60 -0.90 -2.59 -3.19
CA ILE A 60 0.17 -1.95 -3.95
C ILE A 60 -0.47 -0.81 -4.73
N VAL A 61 -0.11 0.42 -4.37
CA VAL A 61 -0.73 1.64 -4.90
C VAL A 61 0.11 2.36 -5.94
N LYS A 62 1.28 1.79 -6.25
CA LYS A 62 2.24 2.36 -7.20
C LYS A 62 2.54 1.34 -8.29
N LYS A 63 2.75 1.79 -9.53
CA LYS A 63 3.25 0.94 -10.60
C LYS A 63 4.66 0.44 -10.27
N LEU A 64 4.82 -0.86 -10.22
CA LEU A 64 6.07 -1.58 -10.06
C LEU A 64 6.33 -2.43 -11.31
N TRP A 65 7.41 -3.21 -11.33
CA TRP A 65 7.83 -3.99 -12.51
C TRP A 65 6.96 -5.22 -12.82
N TRP A 66 6.00 -5.56 -11.93
CA TRP A 66 5.10 -6.71 -12.12
C TRP A 66 3.63 -6.34 -12.18
N ASN A 67 3.26 -5.11 -11.80
CA ASN A 67 1.87 -4.66 -11.83
C ASN A 67 1.72 -3.38 -12.65
N GLU A 68 0.60 -3.22 -13.32
CA GLU A 68 0.28 -2.00 -14.07
C GLU A 68 -0.71 -1.12 -13.33
N GLU A 69 -1.56 -1.72 -12.50
CA GLU A 69 -2.62 -1.06 -11.74
C GLU A 69 -2.51 -1.37 -10.24
N VAL A 70 -3.31 -0.66 -9.45
CA VAL A 70 -3.47 -0.93 -8.03
C VAL A 70 -3.94 -2.37 -7.83
N CYS A 71 -3.22 -3.14 -7.05
CA CYS A 71 -3.52 -4.54 -6.79
C CYS A 71 -3.24 -4.91 -5.33
N LYS A 72 -3.81 -6.02 -4.86
CA LYS A 72 -3.44 -6.58 -3.56
C LYS A 72 -2.03 -7.17 -3.61
N LEU A 73 -1.30 -7.08 -2.52
CA LEU A 73 -0.06 -7.83 -2.36
C LEU A 73 -0.39 -9.30 -2.09
N ASP A 74 -0.16 -10.14 -3.09
CA ASP A 74 -0.29 -11.60 -3.03
C ASP A 74 1.07 -12.28 -2.88
N ASP A 75 1.09 -13.61 -2.98
CA ASP A 75 2.31 -14.40 -2.83
C ASP A 75 3.30 -14.16 -3.99
N ASP A 76 2.79 -13.91 -5.19
CA ASP A 76 3.64 -13.57 -6.34
C ASP A 76 4.29 -12.21 -6.13
N GLY A 77 3.54 -11.20 -5.70
CA GLY A 77 4.07 -9.89 -5.35
C GLY A 77 5.14 -9.94 -4.26
N ARG A 78 4.95 -10.80 -3.23
CA ARG A 78 5.97 -11.05 -2.20
C ARG A 78 7.23 -11.68 -2.77
N THR A 79 7.09 -12.62 -3.69
CA THR A 79 8.21 -13.26 -4.38
C THR A 79 9.00 -12.24 -5.20
N TYR A 80 8.34 -11.31 -5.88
CA TYR A 80 9.00 -10.21 -6.59
C TYR A 80 9.73 -9.26 -5.66
N PHE A 81 9.15 -8.90 -4.51
CA PHE A 81 9.85 -8.11 -3.50
C PHE A 81 11.07 -8.84 -2.96
N TYR A 82 10.95 -10.14 -2.64
CA TYR A 82 12.06 -10.95 -2.17
C TYR A 82 13.21 -10.93 -3.17
N TYR A 83 12.93 -11.19 -4.46
CA TYR A 83 13.92 -11.15 -5.51
C TYR A 83 14.60 -9.77 -5.63
N PHE A 84 13.84 -8.69 -5.51
CA PHE A 84 14.36 -7.34 -5.53
C PHE A 84 15.35 -7.10 -4.37
N PHE A 85 14.97 -7.44 -3.15
CA PHE A 85 15.82 -7.29 -1.97
C PHE A 85 17.08 -8.15 -2.04
N GLU A 86 16.95 -9.40 -2.46
CA GLU A 86 18.09 -10.31 -2.64
C GLU A 86 19.05 -9.78 -3.71
N ARG A 87 18.53 -9.41 -4.85
CA ARG A 87 19.35 -9.01 -6.02
C ARG A 87 20.14 -7.74 -5.79
N TYR A 88 19.47 -6.70 -5.28
CA TYR A 88 20.06 -5.37 -5.16
C TYR A 88 20.68 -5.08 -3.81
N TYR A 89 20.12 -5.61 -2.74
CA TYR A 89 20.55 -5.30 -1.37
C TYR A 89 21.17 -6.47 -0.61
N LYS A 90 21.17 -7.68 -1.18
CA LYS A 90 21.68 -8.92 -0.55
C LYS A 90 20.97 -9.25 0.76
N LEU A 91 19.69 -8.87 0.88
CA LEU A 91 18.84 -9.18 2.01
C LEU A 91 18.03 -10.44 1.70
N THR A 92 18.23 -11.53 2.46
CA THR A 92 17.74 -12.88 2.12
C THR A 92 16.81 -13.49 3.20
N SER A 93 16.20 -12.67 4.06
CA SER A 93 15.28 -13.16 5.10
C SER A 93 13.82 -12.83 4.77
N GLU A 94 13.05 -13.79 4.22
CA GLU A 94 11.61 -13.62 3.99
C GLU A 94 10.86 -13.17 5.24
N LYS A 95 11.16 -13.79 6.38
CA LYS A 95 10.50 -13.49 7.65
C LYS A 95 10.71 -12.02 8.09
N CYS A 96 11.90 -11.46 7.86
CA CYS A 96 12.17 -10.06 8.17
C CYS A 96 11.53 -9.14 7.12
N MET A 97 11.53 -9.55 5.85
CA MET A 97 10.86 -8.86 4.76
C MET A 97 9.35 -8.72 5.03
N ASP A 98 8.64 -9.81 5.34
CA ASP A 98 7.20 -9.78 5.62
C ASP A 98 6.84 -8.86 6.78
N LYS A 99 7.65 -8.86 7.84
CA LYS A 99 7.46 -7.94 8.96
C LYS A 99 7.64 -6.49 8.53
N ALA A 100 8.66 -6.21 7.74
CA ALA A 100 8.94 -4.86 7.26
C ALA A 100 7.85 -4.35 6.31
N LEU A 101 7.40 -5.17 5.35
CA LEU A 101 6.29 -4.85 4.44
C LEU A 101 5.02 -4.51 5.24
N ARG A 102 4.71 -5.31 6.29
CA ARG A 102 3.54 -5.07 7.14
C ARG A 102 3.66 -3.78 7.95
N ILE A 103 4.81 -3.50 8.52
CA ILE A 103 5.05 -2.27 9.28
C ILE A 103 4.92 -1.04 8.36
N GLU A 104 5.57 -1.07 7.20
CA GLU A 104 5.52 0.05 6.25
C GLU A 104 4.11 0.28 5.71
N ALA A 105 3.39 -0.78 5.33
CA ALA A 105 2.01 -0.66 4.88
C ALA A 105 1.09 -0.09 5.96
N ASN A 106 1.24 -0.52 7.22
CA ASN A 106 0.44 -0.02 8.35
C ASN A 106 0.73 1.45 8.68
N SER A 107 1.95 1.95 8.45
CA SER A 107 2.26 3.37 8.63
C SER A 107 1.44 4.29 7.71
N ARG A 108 0.89 3.73 6.64
CA ARG A 108 0.04 4.39 5.64
C ARG A 108 -1.31 3.70 5.49
N ALA A 109 -1.85 3.22 6.62
CA ALA A 109 -3.15 2.57 6.62
C ALA A 109 -4.26 3.53 6.20
N TYR A 110 -5.20 3.05 5.41
CA TYR A 110 -6.33 3.81 4.90
C TYR A 110 -7.63 3.00 4.98
N HIS A 111 -8.76 3.69 4.91
CA HIS A 111 -10.07 3.05 4.85
C HIS A 111 -10.85 3.61 3.66
N PRO A 112 -11.00 2.85 2.55
CA PRO A 112 -11.50 3.41 1.31
C PRO A 112 -12.91 4.00 1.41
N ILE A 113 -13.78 3.44 2.26
CA ILE A 113 -15.12 3.99 2.48
C ILE A 113 -15.05 5.31 3.25
N CYS A 114 -14.19 5.41 4.30
CA CYS A 114 -14.04 6.65 5.04
C CYS A 114 -13.48 7.76 4.14
N GLU A 115 -12.42 7.48 3.38
CA GLU A 115 -11.86 8.46 2.43
C GLU A 115 -12.89 8.91 1.39
N TYR A 116 -13.71 7.98 0.89
CA TYR A 116 -14.80 8.34 -0.03
C TYR A 116 -15.84 9.24 0.64
N LEU A 117 -16.29 8.90 1.85
CA LEU A 117 -17.29 9.68 2.57
C LEU A 117 -16.80 11.06 2.98
N GLU A 118 -15.52 11.19 3.37
CA GLU A 118 -14.88 12.47 3.73
C GLU A 118 -14.75 13.43 2.53
N GLN A 119 -14.73 12.90 1.30
CA GLN A 119 -14.70 13.70 0.08
C GLN A 119 -16.08 14.16 -0.39
N LEU A 120 -17.16 13.63 0.20
CA LEU A 120 -18.51 14.03 -0.17
C LEU A 120 -18.85 15.39 0.41
N GLU A 121 -19.23 16.32 -0.45
CA GLU A 121 -19.81 17.59 -0.07
C GLU A 121 -21.33 17.51 -0.15
N TRP A 122 -22.00 18.03 0.87
CA TRP A 122 -23.44 18.09 0.86
C TRP A 122 -23.95 19.13 -0.15
N ASP A 123 -24.77 18.71 -1.09
CA ASP A 123 -25.32 19.55 -2.17
C ASP A 123 -26.54 20.39 -1.72
N GLY A 124 -26.88 20.39 -0.43
CA GLY A 124 -27.99 21.15 0.13
C GLY A 124 -29.37 20.52 -0.07
N GLN A 125 -29.47 19.33 -0.68
CA GLN A 125 -30.75 18.67 -0.90
C GLN A 125 -31.15 17.73 0.24
N GLU A 126 -32.34 17.92 0.81
CA GLU A 126 -32.92 17.09 1.87
C GLU A 126 -33.39 15.73 1.34
N ARG A 127 -32.45 14.81 0.97
CA ARG A 127 -32.83 13.50 0.39
C ARG A 127 -33.40 12.54 1.43
N ILE A 128 -32.97 12.62 2.68
CA ILE A 128 -33.39 11.70 3.75
C ILE A 128 -34.89 11.85 4.00
N ARG A 129 -35.41 13.07 4.01
CA ARG A 129 -36.83 13.35 4.21
C ARG A 129 -37.74 12.66 3.19
N TYR A 130 -37.26 12.49 1.98
CA TYR A 130 -38.02 11.93 0.86
C TYR A 130 -37.54 10.53 0.44
N VAL A 131 -36.67 9.87 1.21
CA VAL A 131 -36.06 8.60 0.85
C VAL A 131 -37.09 7.50 0.61
N LEU A 132 -38.14 7.40 1.46
CA LEU A 132 -39.19 6.38 1.33
C LEU A 132 -40.03 6.57 0.08
N GLN A 133 -40.34 7.84 -0.24
CA GLN A 133 -41.15 8.15 -1.43
C GLN A 133 -40.34 7.94 -2.71
N ARG A 134 -39.12 8.43 -2.76
CA ARG A 134 -38.29 8.48 -3.98
C ARG A 134 -37.67 7.14 -4.35
N TYR A 135 -37.28 6.34 -3.35
CA TYR A 135 -36.53 5.10 -3.57
C TYR A 135 -37.31 3.83 -3.20
N MET A 136 -38.36 3.93 -2.36
CA MET A 136 -39.14 2.79 -1.91
C MET A 136 -40.60 2.83 -2.38
N GLY A 137 -41.00 3.84 -3.14
CA GLY A 137 -42.36 3.95 -3.67
C GLY A 137 -43.43 4.15 -2.61
N ALA A 138 -43.11 4.69 -1.45
CA ALA A 138 -44.10 4.99 -0.41
C ALA A 138 -44.96 6.18 -0.81
N ASP A 139 -46.26 6.14 -0.43
CA ASP A 139 -47.16 7.27 -0.63
C ASP A 139 -46.72 8.51 0.16
N ALA A 140 -47.01 9.69 -0.37
CA ALA A 140 -46.73 10.96 0.27
C ALA A 140 -47.68 11.18 1.46
N SER A 141 -47.40 10.55 2.60
CA SER A 141 -48.15 10.69 3.84
C SER A 141 -47.31 11.37 4.92
N ASP A 142 -47.99 12.03 5.89
CA ASP A 142 -47.27 12.66 7.03
C ASP A 142 -46.43 11.65 7.82
N LEU A 143 -46.79 10.36 7.80
CA LEU A 143 -46.03 9.30 8.47
C LEU A 143 -44.71 9.01 7.76
N SER A 144 -44.69 9.01 6.42
CA SER A 144 -43.51 8.77 5.60
C SER A 144 -42.56 9.98 5.57
N MET A 145 -43.04 11.14 6.03
CA MET A 145 -42.22 12.38 6.11
C MET A 145 -41.62 12.65 7.50
N ARG A 146 -41.93 11.84 8.52
CA ARG A 146 -41.47 12.01 9.90
C ARG A 146 -40.21 11.23 10.25
N LEU A 147 -39.52 10.74 9.25
CA LEU A 147 -38.15 10.20 9.39
C LEU A 147 -37.15 11.36 9.31
#